data_be74e0dcb408795a5e60a09c193d9d65
#
_entry.id   be74e0dcb408795a5e60a09c193d9d65
#
_cell.length_a   1.000
_cell.length_b   1.000
_cell.length_c   1.000
_cell.angle_alpha   90.00
_cell.angle_beta   90.00
_cell.angle_gamma   90.00
#
_symmetry.space_group_name_H-M   'P 1'
#
loop_
_entity.id
_entity.type
_entity.pdbx_description
1 polymer ?
#
loop_
_entity_poly.entity_id
_entity_poly.type
_entity_poly.pdbx_seq_one_letter_code
_entity_poly.pdbx_strand_id
1 'polypeptide(L)'
;IKARRVSDQAFEQIRDLVFRGQLKPGDQIMPERELAQALGVSRPTVREAIKKLVTMGLLEHRQGQGTFVSSTDSQREHNPLAAVMEGHDASLEELLEVRMGLEGQSVILAAQRATAEDLQVLATALEAMFSENDAGRLGIDEDVAFHMAIAFASKNPVQVHIMKSFYDLLHYGIKENLQALWEEPTSLPIIRRQHQGIFAAIKDHDPEAAYRAMREHITFVLDFVRSRKLYSHASPE
;
A
#
# COMPACT_ATOMS: atom_id res chain seq x y z
N ILE A 1 4.30 17.68 -25.33
CA ILE A 1 4.84 16.74 -24.32
C ILE A 1 5.74 17.57 -23.42
N LYS A 2 5.30 17.87 -22.19
CA LYS A 2 6.17 18.54 -21.20
C LYS A 2 7.28 17.54 -20.83
N ALA A 3 8.55 17.91 -21.05
CA ALA A 3 9.68 17.13 -20.58
C ALA A 3 9.52 16.85 -19.08
N ARG A 4 9.54 15.57 -18.70
CA ARG A 4 9.48 15.13 -17.28
C ARG A 4 10.63 15.82 -16.53
N ARG A 5 10.33 16.51 -15.43
CA ARG A 5 11.40 17.17 -14.64
C ARG A 5 12.34 16.10 -14.11
N VAL A 6 13.63 16.36 -14.11
CA VAL A 6 14.66 15.44 -13.59
C VAL A 6 14.39 15.06 -12.12
N SER A 7 13.76 15.99 -11.35
CA SER A 7 13.30 15.71 -9.97
C SER A 7 12.18 14.67 -9.91
N ASP A 8 11.34 14.55 -10.93
CA ASP A 8 10.28 13.54 -10.96
C ASP A 8 10.87 12.16 -11.27
N GLN A 9 11.92 12.09 -12.10
CA GLN A 9 12.64 10.84 -12.34
C GLN A 9 13.37 10.36 -11.07
N ALA A 10 14.06 11.24 -10.34
CA ALA A 10 14.71 10.88 -9.09
C ALA A 10 13.69 10.43 -8.02
N PHE A 11 12.55 11.11 -7.94
CA PHE A 11 11.43 10.72 -7.08
C PHE A 11 10.94 9.30 -7.39
N GLU A 12 10.64 9.00 -8.67
CA GLU A 12 10.18 7.70 -9.12
C GLU A 12 11.19 6.58 -8.78
N GLN A 13 12.48 6.82 -9.02
CA GLN A 13 13.52 5.83 -8.75
C GLN A 13 13.64 5.52 -7.25
N ILE A 14 13.64 6.52 -6.37
CA ILE A 14 13.72 6.29 -4.91
C ILE A 14 12.44 5.58 -4.44
N ARG A 15 11.28 6.01 -4.91
CA ARG A 15 10.00 5.38 -4.63
C ARG A 15 10.04 3.89 -4.98
N ASP A 16 10.51 3.57 -6.18
CA ASP A 16 10.56 2.19 -6.68
C ASP A 16 11.50 1.31 -5.84
N LEU A 17 12.58 1.86 -5.28
CA LEU A 17 13.45 1.13 -4.35
C LEU A 17 12.70 0.72 -3.07
N VAL A 18 11.84 1.61 -2.54
CA VAL A 18 10.98 1.32 -1.39
C VAL A 18 9.95 0.24 -1.74
N PHE A 19 9.25 0.40 -2.87
CA PHE A 19 8.19 -0.56 -3.26
C PHE A 19 8.69 -1.94 -3.67
N ARG A 20 9.90 -2.01 -4.22
CA ARG A 20 10.55 -3.30 -4.53
C ARG A 20 11.16 -3.97 -3.29
N GLY A 21 10.97 -3.40 -2.10
CA GLY A 21 11.55 -3.93 -0.87
C GLY A 21 13.08 -3.86 -0.81
N GLN A 22 13.72 -3.12 -1.73
CA GLN A 22 15.16 -2.89 -1.73
C GLN A 22 15.55 -1.90 -0.62
N LEU A 23 14.62 -1.02 -0.25
CA LEU A 23 14.66 -0.19 0.95
C LEU A 23 13.46 -0.58 1.81
N LYS A 24 13.72 -1.13 2.98
CA LYS A 24 12.69 -1.59 3.92
C LYS A 24 12.29 -0.48 4.90
N PRO A 25 11.10 -0.54 5.51
CA PRO A 25 10.72 0.34 6.60
C PRO A 25 11.79 0.38 7.69
N GLY A 26 12.21 1.60 8.06
CA GLY A 26 13.30 1.84 9.02
C GLY A 26 14.70 1.92 8.42
N ASP A 27 14.91 1.54 7.16
CA ASP A 27 16.21 1.65 6.51
C ASP A 27 16.60 3.13 6.31
N GLN A 28 17.86 3.44 6.54
CA GLN A 28 18.43 4.74 6.23
C GLN A 28 18.70 4.83 4.72
N ILE A 29 18.20 5.88 4.06
CA ILE A 29 18.60 6.14 2.67
C ILE A 29 19.99 6.77 2.60
N MET A 30 20.65 6.56 1.47
CA MET A 30 21.96 7.18 1.23
C MET A 30 21.92 8.70 1.43
N PRO A 31 23.00 9.33 1.93
CA PRO A 31 23.11 10.79 1.99
C PRO A 31 22.85 11.44 0.63
N GLU A 32 22.21 12.63 0.63
CA GLU A 32 21.85 13.36 -0.62
C GLU A 32 23.00 13.42 -1.64
N ARG A 33 24.25 13.52 -1.17
CA ARG A 33 25.44 13.59 -2.03
C ARG A 33 25.66 12.29 -2.79
N GLU A 34 25.58 11.18 -2.08
CA GLU A 34 25.82 9.84 -2.62
C GLU A 34 24.65 9.42 -3.52
N LEU A 35 23.44 9.71 -3.10
CA LEU A 35 22.23 9.44 -3.86
C LEU A 35 22.20 10.26 -5.16
N ALA A 36 22.64 11.52 -5.14
CA ALA A 36 22.78 12.36 -6.34
C ALA A 36 23.79 11.76 -7.34
N GLN A 37 24.88 11.23 -6.83
CA GLN A 37 25.92 10.59 -7.63
C GLN A 37 25.42 9.25 -8.22
N ALA A 38 24.74 8.43 -7.42
CA ALA A 38 24.17 7.14 -7.84
C ALA A 38 23.06 7.31 -8.91
N LEU A 39 22.23 8.35 -8.78
CA LEU A 39 21.14 8.65 -9.71
C LEU A 39 21.59 9.53 -10.91
N GLY A 40 22.82 10.01 -10.94
CA GLY A 40 23.34 10.87 -12.02
C GLY A 40 22.64 12.23 -12.11
N VAL A 41 22.15 12.77 -10.98
CA VAL A 41 21.40 14.04 -10.91
C VAL A 41 22.05 15.03 -9.95
N SER A 42 21.57 16.28 -9.96
CA SER A 42 22.08 17.30 -9.02
C SER A 42 21.56 17.08 -7.58
N ARG A 43 22.32 17.51 -6.56
CA ARG A 43 21.90 17.47 -5.17
C ARG A 43 20.59 18.20 -4.90
N PRO A 44 20.33 19.41 -5.45
CA PRO A 44 19.02 20.05 -5.35
C PRO A 44 17.88 19.19 -5.89
N THR A 45 18.10 18.47 -7.00
CA THR A 45 17.13 17.55 -7.59
C THR A 45 16.75 16.40 -6.63
N VAL A 46 17.77 15.77 -6.01
CA VAL A 46 17.55 14.73 -4.99
C VAL A 46 16.80 15.28 -3.79
N ARG A 47 17.19 16.47 -3.31
CA ARG A 47 16.52 17.12 -2.18
C ARG A 47 15.04 17.35 -2.45
N GLU A 48 14.69 17.82 -3.64
CA GLU A 48 13.28 18.00 -4.04
C GLU A 48 12.52 16.67 -4.12
N ALA A 49 13.17 15.61 -4.62
CA ALA A 49 12.60 14.27 -4.63
C ALA A 49 12.36 13.74 -3.21
N ILE A 50 13.37 13.85 -2.33
CA ILE A 50 13.26 13.45 -0.92
C ILE A 50 12.16 14.24 -0.22
N LYS A 51 12.07 15.57 -0.42
CA LYS A 51 11.00 16.39 0.17
C LYS A 51 9.61 15.89 -0.25
N LYS A 52 9.42 15.54 -1.53
CA LYS A 52 8.16 14.97 -2.01
C LYS A 52 7.85 13.65 -1.31
N LEU A 53 8.85 12.75 -1.19
CA LEU A 53 8.69 11.47 -0.51
C LEU A 53 8.41 11.62 0.98
N VAL A 54 9.02 12.61 1.65
CA VAL A 54 8.72 12.96 3.04
C VAL A 54 7.31 13.53 3.18
N THR A 55 6.90 14.45 2.28
CA THR A 55 5.53 14.98 2.25
C THR A 55 4.49 13.87 2.02
N MET A 56 4.84 12.84 1.25
CA MET A 56 4.01 11.66 1.04
C MET A 56 4.14 10.62 2.17
N GLY A 57 4.95 10.90 3.19
CA GLY A 57 5.18 10.02 4.32
C GLY A 57 5.89 8.71 3.98
N LEU A 58 6.49 8.56 2.80
CA LEU A 58 7.32 7.39 2.45
C LEU A 58 8.68 7.45 3.09
N LEU A 59 9.19 8.63 3.33
CA LEU A 59 10.44 8.89 4.03
C LEU A 59 10.18 9.79 5.23
N GLU A 60 11.06 9.73 6.24
CA GLU A 60 11.05 10.63 7.39
C GLU A 60 12.45 11.18 7.65
N HIS A 61 12.53 12.43 8.10
CA HIS A 61 13.77 13.02 8.57
C HIS A 61 13.91 12.77 10.07
N ARG A 62 15.02 12.14 10.48
CA ARG A 62 15.41 12.06 11.88
C ARG A 62 16.53 13.05 12.13
N GLN A 63 16.30 14.01 13.03
CA GLN A 63 17.23 15.11 13.28
C GLN A 63 18.62 14.56 13.69
N GLY A 64 19.66 15.01 12.98
CA GLY A 64 21.06 14.58 13.20
C GLY A 64 21.38 13.16 12.74
N GLN A 65 20.40 12.37 12.31
CA GLN A 65 20.61 10.98 11.92
C GLN A 65 20.48 10.74 10.41
N GLY A 66 19.68 11.57 9.72
CA GLY A 66 19.50 11.47 8.27
C GLY A 66 18.04 11.28 7.86
N THR A 67 17.86 10.66 6.69
CA THR A 67 16.54 10.34 6.13
C THR A 67 16.36 8.82 6.10
N PHE A 68 15.20 8.36 6.53
CA PHE A 68 14.88 6.95 6.67
C PHE A 68 13.59 6.64 5.90
N VAL A 69 13.43 5.39 5.49
CA VAL A 69 12.13 4.87 5.05
C VAL A 69 11.20 4.87 6.27
N SER A 70 10.05 5.50 6.13
CA SER A 70 9.10 5.61 7.24
C SER A 70 8.68 4.23 7.73
N SER A 71 8.75 4.03 9.05
CA SER A 71 8.24 2.83 9.71
C SER A 71 6.84 3.06 10.24
N THR A 72 6.03 2.00 10.29
CA THR A 72 4.66 2.04 10.82
C THR A 72 4.58 2.54 12.26
N ASP A 73 5.60 2.25 13.09
CA ASP A 73 5.61 2.64 14.50
C ASP A 73 5.80 4.15 14.72
N SER A 74 6.66 4.80 13.90
CA SER A 74 6.91 6.25 14.03
C SER A 74 5.74 7.12 13.56
N GLN A 75 4.84 6.57 12.75
CA GLN A 75 3.71 7.29 12.18
C GLN A 75 2.44 7.18 13.03
N ARG A 76 2.35 6.15 13.87
CA ARG A 76 1.18 5.89 14.71
C ARG A 76 0.92 7.02 15.73
N GLU A 77 1.97 7.51 16.38
CA GLU A 77 1.87 8.59 17.37
C GLU A 77 1.41 9.94 16.77
N HIS A 78 1.46 10.09 15.44
CA HIS A 78 1.14 11.34 14.74
C HIS A 78 -0.01 11.19 13.73
N ASN A 79 -0.65 10.01 13.64
CA ASN A 79 -1.76 9.79 12.71
C ASN A 79 -3.08 10.29 13.33
N PRO A 80 -3.71 11.37 12.80
CA PRO A 80 -4.97 11.87 13.34
C PRO A 80 -6.10 10.84 13.35
N LEU A 81 -6.08 9.88 12.41
CA LEU A 81 -7.06 8.82 12.34
C LEU A 81 -6.89 7.80 13.47
N ALA A 82 -5.67 7.58 13.99
CA ALA A 82 -5.45 6.71 15.14
C ALA A 82 -6.19 7.21 16.39
N ALA A 83 -6.19 8.54 16.61
CA ALA A 83 -6.93 9.16 17.70
C ALA A 83 -8.46 8.97 17.56
N VAL A 84 -8.98 8.93 16.32
CA VAL A 84 -10.40 8.63 16.06
C VAL A 84 -10.72 7.19 16.41
N MET A 85 -9.80 6.25 16.11
CA MET A 85 -9.97 4.84 16.43
C MET A 85 -9.91 4.55 17.93
N GLU A 86 -8.99 5.22 18.65
CA GLU A 86 -8.85 5.05 20.10
C GLU A 86 -10.00 5.70 20.90
N GLY A 87 -10.59 6.77 20.36
CA GLY A 87 -11.67 7.51 21.02
C GLY A 87 -13.09 7.04 20.73
N HIS A 88 -13.27 6.25 19.69
CA HIS A 88 -14.56 5.70 19.24
C HIS A 88 -14.31 4.25 18.91
N ASP A 89 -15.09 3.32 19.43
CA ASP A 89 -15.01 1.88 19.11
C ASP A 89 -15.22 1.58 17.61
N ALA A 90 -14.39 2.22 16.75
CA ALA A 90 -14.48 2.06 15.32
C ALA A 90 -14.19 0.60 14.96
N SER A 91 -15.16 -0.03 14.36
CA SER A 91 -15.09 -1.44 14.02
C SER A 91 -14.25 -1.65 12.76
N LEU A 92 -13.64 -2.83 12.66
CA LEU A 92 -12.97 -3.24 11.44
C LEU A 92 -13.90 -3.21 10.21
N GLU A 93 -15.19 -3.44 10.38
CA GLU A 93 -16.18 -3.33 9.30
C GLU A 93 -16.26 -1.91 8.74
N GLU A 94 -16.32 -0.90 9.62
CA GLU A 94 -16.32 0.51 9.20
C GLU A 94 -15.03 0.88 8.46
N LEU A 95 -13.89 0.34 8.90
CA LEU A 95 -12.62 0.50 8.18
C LEU A 95 -12.66 -0.13 6.77
N LEU A 96 -13.20 -1.33 6.64
CA LEU A 96 -13.35 -2.00 5.35
C LEU A 96 -14.34 -1.27 4.42
N GLU A 97 -15.38 -0.64 4.96
CA GLU A 97 -16.29 0.22 4.18
C GLU A 97 -15.57 1.45 3.63
N VAL A 98 -14.73 2.11 4.44
CA VAL A 98 -13.89 3.23 3.97
C VAL A 98 -12.86 2.75 2.95
N ARG A 99 -12.23 1.60 3.19
CA ARG A 99 -11.31 0.94 2.26
C ARG A 99 -11.94 0.75 0.87
N MET A 100 -13.18 0.26 0.82
CA MET A 100 -13.94 0.08 -0.42
C MET A 100 -14.01 1.36 -1.25
N GLY A 101 -14.31 2.50 -0.62
CA GLY A 101 -14.38 3.80 -1.29
C GLY A 101 -13.02 4.27 -1.81
N LEU A 102 -12.01 4.22 -0.96
CA LEU A 102 -10.66 4.71 -1.28
C LEU A 102 -9.98 3.85 -2.35
N GLU A 103 -10.02 2.53 -2.21
CA GLU A 103 -9.38 1.63 -3.16
C GLU A 103 -10.17 1.48 -4.45
N GLY A 104 -11.49 1.51 -4.38
CA GLY A 104 -12.33 1.55 -5.57
C GLY A 104 -12.00 2.74 -6.47
N GLN A 105 -11.78 3.92 -5.90
CA GLN A 105 -11.33 5.08 -6.66
C GLN A 105 -9.89 4.95 -7.14
N SER A 106 -9.01 4.40 -6.30
CA SER A 106 -7.59 4.20 -6.65
C SER A 106 -7.44 3.28 -7.87
N VAL A 107 -8.16 2.16 -7.88
CA VAL A 107 -8.05 1.16 -8.97
C VAL A 107 -8.62 1.66 -10.29
N ILE A 108 -9.71 2.46 -10.27
CA ILE A 108 -10.25 3.12 -11.47
C ILE A 108 -9.19 4.03 -12.09
N LEU A 109 -8.58 4.89 -11.27
CA LEU A 109 -7.55 5.82 -11.73
C LEU A 109 -6.28 5.09 -12.18
N ALA A 110 -5.90 4.02 -11.49
CA ALA A 110 -4.76 3.19 -11.86
C ALA A 110 -4.96 2.55 -13.24
N ALA A 111 -6.14 1.95 -13.50
CA ALA A 111 -6.45 1.39 -14.81
C ALA A 111 -6.38 2.43 -15.93
N GLN A 112 -6.75 3.69 -15.65
CA GLN A 112 -6.69 4.78 -16.63
C GLN A 112 -5.28 5.34 -16.88
N ARG A 113 -4.36 5.23 -15.89
CA ARG A 113 -3.14 6.05 -15.84
C ARG A 113 -1.85 5.28 -15.63
N ALA A 114 -1.93 3.98 -15.30
CA ALA A 114 -0.75 3.17 -15.06
C ALA A 114 0.20 3.17 -16.27
N THR A 115 1.47 3.38 -15.99
CA THR A 115 2.54 3.24 -16.99
C THR A 115 3.10 1.82 -16.99
N ALA A 116 3.92 1.47 -17.95
CA ALA A 116 4.60 0.17 -17.98
C ALA A 116 5.45 -0.05 -16.69
N GLU A 117 6.07 1.01 -16.17
CA GLU A 117 6.83 0.94 -14.91
C GLU A 117 5.91 0.65 -13.71
N ASP A 118 4.73 1.27 -13.66
CA ASP A 118 3.76 1.00 -12.58
C ASP A 118 3.26 -0.45 -12.64
N LEU A 119 2.98 -0.96 -13.84
CA LEU A 119 2.58 -2.35 -14.04
C LEU A 119 3.68 -3.33 -13.60
N GLN A 120 4.96 -2.99 -13.82
CA GLN A 120 6.07 -3.81 -13.34
C GLN A 120 6.15 -3.81 -11.81
N VAL A 121 5.94 -2.67 -11.16
CA VAL A 121 5.90 -2.57 -9.69
C VAL A 121 4.75 -3.40 -9.12
N LEU A 122 3.55 -3.30 -9.71
CA LEU A 122 2.38 -4.09 -9.32
C LEU A 122 2.63 -5.60 -9.47
N ALA A 123 3.23 -6.03 -10.58
CA ALA A 123 3.58 -7.43 -10.80
C ALA A 123 4.57 -7.93 -9.75
N THR A 124 5.61 -7.15 -9.45
CA THR A 124 6.62 -7.51 -8.44
C THR A 124 6.01 -7.64 -7.04
N ALA A 125 5.13 -6.72 -6.64
CA ALA A 125 4.44 -6.78 -5.34
C ALA A 125 3.53 -8.02 -5.25
N LEU A 126 2.81 -8.32 -6.33
CA LEU A 126 1.95 -9.50 -6.42
C LEU A 126 2.75 -10.82 -6.32
N GLU A 127 3.88 -10.91 -7.02
CA GLU A 127 4.78 -12.06 -6.97
C GLU A 127 5.39 -12.24 -5.58
N ALA A 128 5.82 -11.14 -4.93
CA ALA A 128 6.35 -11.18 -3.57
C ALA A 128 5.31 -11.71 -2.57
N MET A 129 4.07 -11.20 -2.62
CA MET A 129 2.97 -11.68 -1.78
C MET A 129 2.71 -13.18 -1.99
N PHE A 130 2.70 -13.65 -3.23
CA PHE A 130 2.49 -15.08 -3.51
C PHE A 130 3.65 -15.94 -3.03
N SER A 131 4.89 -15.45 -3.15
CA SER A 131 6.08 -16.13 -2.64
C SER A 131 6.04 -16.29 -1.11
N GLU A 132 5.60 -15.25 -0.39
CA GLU A 132 5.40 -15.32 1.06
C GLU A 132 4.32 -16.37 1.42
N ASN A 133 3.18 -16.37 0.71
CA ASN A 133 2.12 -17.34 0.93
C ASN A 133 2.58 -18.78 0.64
N ASP A 134 3.31 -18.99 -0.45
CA ASP A 134 3.85 -20.32 -0.83
C ASP A 134 4.91 -20.81 0.20
N ALA A 135 5.60 -19.88 0.88
CA ALA A 135 6.53 -20.17 1.97
C ALA A 135 5.85 -20.34 3.36
N GLY A 136 4.53 -20.32 3.43
CA GLY A 136 3.78 -20.47 4.67
C GLY A 136 3.72 -19.19 5.53
N ARG A 137 3.97 -18.02 4.97
CA ARG A 137 3.90 -16.72 5.66
C ARG A 137 2.71 -15.90 5.13
N LEU A 138 2.19 -14.99 5.96
CA LEU A 138 0.96 -14.24 5.65
C LEU A 138 1.10 -13.23 4.51
N GLY A 139 2.32 -12.70 4.25
CA GLY A 139 2.54 -11.70 3.20
C GLY A 139 1.81 -10.38 3.43
N ILE A 140 1.68 -9.94 4.68
CA ILE A 140 0.92 -8.74 5.05
C ILE A 140 1.56 -7.47 4.47
N ASP A 141 2.87 -7.35 4.60
CA ASP A 141 3.59 -6.18 4.09
C ASP A 141 3.53 -6.13 2.56
N GLU A 142 3.52 -7.29 1.91
CA GLU A 142 3.40 -7.43 0.47
C GLU A 142 1.98 -7.13 -0.02
N ASP A 143 0.94 -7.51 0.73
CA ASP A 143 -0.45 -7.14 0.48
C ASP A 143 -0.61 -5.62 0.54
N VAL A 144 -0.13 -4.99 1.61
CA VAL A 144 -0.11 -3.53 1.74
C VAL A 144 0.67 -2.89 0.59
N ALA A 145 1.84 -3.44 0.23
CA ALA A 145 2.66 -2.92 -0.87
C ALA A 145 1.91 -2.99 -2.22
N PHE A 146 1.18 -4.06 -2.49
CA PHE A 146 0.36 -4.19 -3.70
C PHE A 146 -0.74 -3.13 -3.77
N HIS A 147 -1.52 -2.96 -2.71
CA HIS A 147 -2.60 -1.96 -2.65
C HIS A 147 -2.05 -0.52 -2.71
N MET A 148 -0.92 -0.25 -2.05
CA MET A 148 -0.25 1.05 -2.18
C MET A 148 0.31 1.28 -3.58
N ALA A 149 0.81 0.26 -4.27
CA ALA A 149 1.25 0.38 -5.66
C ALA A 149 0.08 0.76 -6.58
N ILE A 150 -1.14 0.24 -6.34
CA ILE A 150 -2.36 0.69 -7.04
C ILE A 150 -2.62 2.19 -6.79
N ALA A 151 -2.54 2.63 -5.52
CA ALA A 151 -2.71 4.03 -5.19
C ALA A 151 -1.69 4.94 -5.92
N PHE A 152 -0.43 4.51 -6.03
CA PHE A 152 0.60 5.25 -6.78
C PHE A 152 0.34 5.25 -8.29
N ALA A 153 -0.10 4.11 -8.85
CA ALA A 153 -0.48 4.01 -10.26
C ALA A 153 -1.65 4.93 -10.62
N SER A 154 -2.47 5.34 -9.64
CA SER A 154 -3.54 6.34 -9.81
C SER A 154 -3.02 7.73 -10.26
N LYS A 155 -1.70 8.01 -10.06
CA LYS A 155 -1.05 9.30 -10.32
C LYS A 155 -1.72 10.50 -9.62
N ASN A 156 -2.46 10.23 -8.55
CA ASN A 156 -3.10 11.25 -7.71
C ASN A 156 -2.39 11.35 -6.35
N PRO A 157 -1.56 12.38 -6.10
CA PRO A 157 -0.80 12.48 -4.86
C PRO A 157 -1.67 12.63 -3.61
N VAL A 158 -2.87 13.20 -3.74
CA VAL A 158 -3.82 13.31 -2.62
C VAL A 158 -4.35 11.92 -2.26
N GLN A 159 -4.71 11.11 -3.28
CA GLN A 159 -5.15 9.73 -3.09
C GLN A 159 -4.06 8.90 -2.41
N VAL A 160 -2.81 9.02 -2.85
CA VAL A 160 -1.67 8.32 -2.25
C VAL A 160 -1.52 8.69 -0.77
N HIS A 161 -1.60 9.99 -0.44
CA HIS A 161 -1.43 10.45 0.95
C HIS A 161 -2.55 9.93 1.87
N ILE A 162 -3.81 9.98 1.40
CA ILE A 162 -4.96 9.44 2.15
C ILE A 162 -4.81 7.94 2.34
N MET A 163 -4.50 7.20 1.27
CA MET A 163 -4.32 5.75 1.31
C MET A 163 -3.21 5.35 2.28
N LYS A 164 -2.08 6.06 2.27
CA LYS A 164 -0.99 5.78 3.20
C LYS A 164 -1.45 5.96 4.65
N SER A 165 -2.02 7.12 4.98
CA SER A 165 -2.51 7.40 6.33
C SER A 165 -3.55 6.36 6.78
N PHE A 166 -4.36 5.87 5.86
CA PHE A 166 -5.36 4.84 6.09
C PHE A 166 -4.72 3.47 6.32
N TYR A 167 -3.73 3.07 5.52
CA TYR A 167 -3.03 1.79 5.68
C TYR A 167 -2.19 1.72 6.95
N ASP A 168 -1.64 2.83 7.41
CA ASP A 168 -0.97 2.91 8.71
C ASP A 168 -1.93 2.53 9.87
N LEU A 169 -3.24 2.75 9.71
CA LEU A 169 -4.28 2.30 10.65
C LEU A 169 -4.67 0.83 10.44
N LEU A 170 -4.86 0.45 9.17
CA LEU A 170 -5.30 -0.89 8.80
C LEU A 170 -4.27 -1.96 9.13
N HIS A 171 -2.99 -1.60 9.21
CA HIS A 171 -1.91 -2.58 9.42
C HIS A 171 -2.18 -3.51 10.61
N TYR A 172 -2.83 -3.02 11.67
CA TYR A 172 -3.25 -3.84 12.82
C TYR A 172 -4.50 -4.69 12.52
N GLY A 173 -5.52 -4.08 11.95
CA GLY A 173 -6.76 -4.79 11.62
C GLY A 173 -6.59 -5.82 10.50
N ILE A 174 -5.70 -5.54 9.54
CA ILE A 174 -5.35 -6.48 8.46
C ILE A 174 -4.63 -7.70 9.02
N LYS A 175 -3.69 -7.52 9.95
CA LYS A 175 -2.90 -8.62 10.51
C LYS A 175 -3.79 -9.69 11.16
N GLU A 176 -4.71 -9.29 12.01
CA GLU A 176 -5.64 -10.23 12.67
C GLU A 176 -6.56 -10.91 11.67
N ASN A 177 -7.03 -10.18 10.66
CA ASN A 177 -7.91 -10.75 9.63
C ASN A 177 -7.19 -11.64 8.65
N LEU A 178 -6.00 -11.29 8.20
CA LEU A 178 -5.20 -12.15 7.33
C LEU A 178 -4.78 -13.41 8.07
N GLN A 179 -4.47 -13.33 9.37
CA GLN A 179 -4.21 -14.53 10.17
C GLN A 179 -5.44 -15.44 10.22
N ALA A 180 -6.61 -14.86 10.43
CA ALA A 180 -7.87 -15.61 10.45
C ALA A 180 -8.27 -16.17 9.07
N LEU A 181 -8.01 -15.42 7.99
CA LEU A 181 -8.20 -15.87 6.62
C LEU A 181 -7.21 -17.00 6.26
N TRP A 182 -5.99 -16.95 6.80
CA TRP A 182 -4.99 -18.01 6.65
C TRP A 182 -5.39 -19.31 7.32
N GLU A 183 -6.02 -19.23 8.49
CA GLU A 183 -6.54 -20.41 9.21
C GLU A 183 -7.67 -21.10 8.45
N GLU A 184 -8.29 -20.41 7.46
CA GLU A 184 -9.33 -20.96 6.60
C GLU A 184 -8.75 -21.40 5.24
N PRO A 185 -8.54 -22.72 5.01
CA PRO A 185 -7.80 -23.22 3.84
C PRO A 185 -8.40 -22.82 2.48
N THR A 186 -9.70 -22.50 2.44
CA THR A 186 -10.41 -22.13 1.22
C THR A 186 -10.26 -20.67 0.85
N SER A 187 -9.86 -19.81 1.79
CA SER A 187 -9.83 -18.35 1.60
C SER A 187 -8.63 -17.88 0.77
N LEU A 188 -7.44 -18.41 1.03
CA LEU A 188 -6.22 -17.97 0.34
C LEU A 188 -6.25 -18.13 -1.19
N PRO A 189 -6.71 -19.28 -1.75
CA PRO A 189 -6.83 -19.40 -3.20
C PRO A 189 -7.81 -18.41 -3.81
N ILE A 190 -8.86 -18.02 -3.08
CA ILE A 190 -9.83 -17.02 -3.52
C ILE A 190 -9.18 -15.64 -3.55
N ILE A 191 -8.54 -15.23 -2.44
CA ILE A 191 -7.85 -13.94 -2.33
C ILE A 191 -6.76 -13.80 -3.40
N ARG A 192 -5.95 -14.85 -3.60
CA ARG A 192 -4.92 -14.88 -4.65
C ARG A 192 -5.52 -14.63 -6.04
N ARG A 193 -6.63 -15.31 -6.36
CA ARG A 193 -7.35 -15.11 -7.65
C ARG A 193 -7.89 -13.68 -7.78
N GLN A 194 -8.41 -13.12 -6.69
CA GLN A 194 -8.94 -11.75 -6.67
C GLN A 194 -7.83 -10.73 -6.94
N HIS A 195 -6.68 -10.83 -6.28
CA HIS A 195 -5.53 -9.97 -6.56
C HIS A 195 -5.04 -10.08 -8.00
N GLN A 196 -4.99 -11.30 -8.56
CA GLN A 196 -4.67 -11.51 -9.98
C GLN A 196 -5.69 -10.83 -10.90
N GLY A 197 -6.98 -10.91 -10.56
CA GLY A 197 -8.05 -10.25 -11.31
C GLY A 197 -7.94 -8.73 -11.30
N ILE A 198 -7.62 -8.15 -10.14
CA ILE A 198 -7.37 -6.70 -10.00
C ILE A 198 -6.20 -6.28 -10.90
N PHE A 199 -5.07 -6.98 -10.80
CA PHE A 199 -3.89 -6.69 -11.61
C PHE A 199 -4.16 -6.82 -13.11
N ALA A 200 -4.85 -7.88 -13.53
CA ALA A 200 -5.20 -8.10 -14.93
C ALA A 200 -6.05 -6.96 -15.48
N ALA A 201 -7.08 -6.52 -14.75
CA ALA A 201 -7.95 -5.42 -15.16
C ALA A 201 -7.21 -4.07 -15.26
N ILE A 202 -6.26 -3.79 -14.35
CA ILE A 202 -5.40 -2.60 -14.44
C ILE A 202 -4.50 -2.69 -15.67
N LYS A 203 -3.89 -3.84 -15.92
CA LYS A 203 -3.02 -4.11 -17.07
C LYS A 203 -3.74 -3.97 -18.40
N ASP A 204 -5.00 -4.39 -18.44
CA ASP A 204 -5.85 -4.30 -19.64
C ASP A 204 -6.47 -2.89 -19.81
N HIS A 205 -6.15 -1.95 -18.89
CA HIS A 205 -6.69 -0.59 -18.88
C HIS A 205 -8.23 -0.55 -18.89
N ASP A 206 -8.89 -1.49 -18.16
CA ASP A 206 -10.34 -1.55 -17.98
C ASP A 206 -10.74 -1.06 -16.57
N PRO A 207 -11.16 0.22 -16.42
CA PRO A 207 -11.53 0.79 -15.12
C PRO A 207 -12.75 0.13 -14.49
N GLU A 208 -13.70 -0.34 -15.30
CA GLU A 208 -14.92 -0.98 -14.79
C GLU A 208 -14.62 -2.38 -14.25
N ALA A 209 -13.84 -3.17 -14.99
CA ALA A 209 -13.40 -4.48 -14.52
C ALA A 209 -12.52 -4.35 -13.28
N ALA A 210 -11.60 -3.37 -13.25
CA ALA A 210 -10.75 -3.11 -12.11
C ALA A 210 -11.56 -2.75 -10.85
N TYR A 211 -12.56 -1.88 -10.98
CA TYR A 211 -13.46 -1.55 -9.88
C TYR A 211 -14.27 -2.76 -9.38
N ARG A 212 -14.83 -3.56 -10.30
CA ARG A 212 -15.57 -4.78 -9.93
C ARG A 212 -14.69 -5.77 -9.18
N ALA A 213 -13.47 -6.00 -9.68
CA ALA A 213 -12.51 -6.92 -9.05
C ALA A 213 -12.09 -6.44 -7.65
N MET A 214 -11.81 -5.15 -7.48
CA MET A 214 -11.46 -4.57 -6.17
C MET A 214 -12.64 -4.66 -5.21
N ARG A 215 -13.85 -4.35 -5.66
CA ARG A 215 -15.05 -4.45 -4.85
C ARG A 215 -15.32 -5.89 -4.41
N GLU A 216 -15.17 -6.87 -5.30
CA GLU A 216 -15.33 -8.30 -4.98
C GLU A 216 -14.32 -8.72 -3.90
N HIS A 217 -13.06 -8.29 -4.04
CA HIS A 217 -12.01 -8.57 -3.08
C HIS A 217 -12.33 -8.01 -1.68
N ILE A 218 -12.66 -6.73 -1.57
CA ILE A 218 -12.93 -6.11 -0.27
C ILE A 218 -14.24 -6.64 0.33
N THR A 219 -15.26 -6.90 -0.50
CA THR A 219 -16.52 -7.49 -0.03
C THR A 219 -16.27 -8.90 0.55
N PHE A 220 -15.44 -9.71 -0.09
CA PHE A 220 -15.07 -11.03 0.43
C PHE A 220 -14.44 -10.95 1.83
N VAL A 221 -13.51 -10.02 2.03
CA VAL A 221 -12.89 -9.80 3.35
C VAL A 221 -13.91 -9.30 4.38
N LEU A 222 -14.78 -8.37 3.98
CA LEU A 222 -15.84 -7.82 4.84
C LEU A 222 -16.83 -8.90 5.29
N ASP A 223 -17.29 -9.74 4.36
CA ASP A 223 -18.22 -10.84 4.65
C ASP A 223 -17.57 -11.90 5.56
N PHE A 224 -16.27 -12.16 5.37
CA PHE A 224 -15.51 -13.03 6.25
C PHE A 224 -15.48 -12.49 7.69
N VAL A 225 -15.18 -11.20 7.86
CA VAL A 225 -15.16 -10.54 9.18
C VAL A 225 -16.53 -10.60 9.84
N ARG A 226 -17.59 -10.32 9.09
CA ARG A 226 -18.98 -10.37 9.59
C ARG A 226 -19.35 -11.78 10.04
N SER A 227 -19.01 -12.79 9.27
CA SER A 227 -19.32 -14.17 9.64
C SER A 227 -18.67 -14.58 10.96
N ARG A 228 -17.43 -14.17 11.21
CA ARG A 228 -16.73 -14.48 12.47
C ARG A 228 -17.35 -13.82 13.69
N LYS A 229 -17.81 -12.57 13.59
CA LYS A 229 -18.52 -11.90 14.68
C LYS A 229 -19.81 -12.66 15.09
N LEU A 230 -20.55 -13.17 14.13
CA LEU A 230 -21.75 -13.95 14.40
C LEU A 230 -21.44 -15.21 15.20
N TYR A 231 -20.32 -15.87 14.90
CA TYR A 231 -19.91 -17.09 15.62
C TYR A 231 -19.33 -16.80 17.02
N SER A 232 -18.65 -15.66 17.21
CA SER A 232 -18.13 -15.28 18.55
C SER A 232 -19.22 -14.91 19.55
N HIS A 233 -20.39 -14.48 19.10
CA HIS A 233 -21.56 -14.18 19.95
C HIS A 233 -22.50 -15.39 20.13
N ALA A 234 -22.28 -16.49 19.41
CA ALA A 234 -23.11 -17.67 19.46
C ALA A 234 -22.56 -18.80 20.33
N SER A 235 -21.40 -18.63 21.00
CA SER A 235 -20.88 -19.60 21.95
C SER A 235 -21.58 -19.35 23.31
N PRO A 236 -22.44 -20.26 23.81
CA PRO A 236 -23.03 -20.13 25.13
C PRO A 236 -21.95 -20.41 26.19
N GLU A 237 -22.05 -19.71 27.32
CA GLU A 237 -21.32 -19.98 28.56
C GLU A 237 -21.53 -21.41 29.06
#